data_ee607639444901983874f9e60cf8f20a
#
_entry.id   ee607639444901983874f9e60cf8f20a
#
_cell.length_a   1.000
_cell.length_b   1.000
_cell.length_c   1.000
_cell.angle_alpha   90.00
_cell.angle_beta   90.00
_cell.angle_gamma   90.00
#
_symmetry.space_group_name_H-M   'P 1'
#
loop_
_entity.id
_entity.type
_entity.pdbx_description
1 polymer ?
#
loop_
_entity_poly.entity_id
_entity_poly.type
_entity_poly.pdbx_seq_one_letter_code
_entity_poly.pdbx_strand_id
1 'polypeptide(L)'
;EAVCPVDPGFRHYYLSPRRCAVNLIRTAEIPAGALGRNRAFQMPGRTWAIAEMIEAMTHAAGPDPARLIRWEENSAIRRIVDGWRWDVRADRALSLGLEADESFEDNVRFYLEDDRG
;
A
#
# COMPACT_ATOMS: atom_id res chain seq x y z
N GLU A 1 6.07 -15.36 14.76
CA GLU A 1 4.85 -15.87 14.12
C GLU A 1 3.94 -14.70 13.78
N ALA A 2 3.41 -14.68 12.55
CA ALA A 2 2.43 -13.71 12.09
C ALA A 2 1.20 -14.47 11.56
N VAL A 3 0.02 -14.24 12.13
CA VAL A 3 -1.22 -14.88 11.67
C VAL A 3 -1.83 -14.05 10.54
N CYS A 4 -2.04 -14.69 9.37
CA CYS A 4 -2.75 -14.07 8.27
C CYS A 4 -4.22 -14.56 8.27
N PRO A 5 -5.19 -13.66 8.54
CA PRO A 5 -6.59 -14.04 8.73
C PRO A 5 -7.40 -14.09 7.43
N VAL A 6 -6.78 -13.84 6.29
CA VAL A 6 -7.39 -13.85 4.96
C VAL A 6 -6.63 -14.77 4.02
N ASP A 7 -7.23 -15.13 2.89
CA ASP A 7 -6.58 -15.99 1.90
C ASP A 7 -5.48 -15.26 1.11
N PRO A 8 -4.54 -16.00 0.47
CA PRO A 8 -3.44 -15.41 -0.30
C PRO A 8 -3.88 -14.53 -1.47
N GLY A 9 -5.07 -14.76 -2.01
CA GLY A 9 -5.62 -13.99 -3.13
C GLY A 9 -6.30 -12.69 -2.71
N PHE A 10 -6.45 -12.44 -1.40
CA PHE A 10 -7.07 -11.21 -0.91
C PHE A 10 -6.30 -9.98 -1.37
N ARG A 11 -7.02 -9.01 -1.95
CA ARG A 11 -6.45 -7.78 -2.53
C ARG A 11 -6.82 -6.56 -1.71
N HIS A 12 -5.88 -5.65 -1.61
CA HIS A 12 -6.12 -4.34 -1.02
C HIS A 12 -5.24 -3.27 -1.67
N TYR A 13 -5.57 -2.01 -1.42
CA TYR A 13 -4.90 -0.83 -1.97
C TYR A 13 -3.89 -0.29 -0.97
N TYR A 14 -2.64 -0.13 -1.39
CA TYR A 14 -1.52 0.26 -0.52
C TYR A 14 -0.74 1.45 -1.07
N LEU A 15 -0.18 2.21 -0.15
CA LEU A 15 0.81 3.24 -0.38
C LEU A 15 1.81 3.19 0.77
N SER A 16 3.12 3.21 0.48
CA SER A 16 4.14 3.21 1.53
C SER A 16 4.09 4.48 2.39
N PRO A 17 4.46 4.40 3.67
CA PRO A 17 4.56 5.58 4.53
C PRO A 17 5.50 6.65 3.95
N ARG A 18 6.66 6.25 3.40
CA ARG A 18 7.62 7.15 2.77
C ARG A 18 7.00 7.89 1.59
N ARG A 19 6.34 7.18 0.68
CA ARG A 19 5.68 7.79 -0.49
C ARG A 19 4.49 8.66 -0.06
N CYS A 20 3.75 8.24 0.94
CA CYS A 20 2.67 9.03 1.51
C CYS A 20 3.19 10.38 2.05
N ALA A 21 4.27 10.38 2.82
CA ALA A 21 4.88 11.59 3.35
C ALA A 21 5.33 12.54 2.23
N VAL A 22 6.02 12.03 1.21
CA VAL A 22 6.44 12.81 0.03
C VAL A 22 5.23 13.41 -0.68
N ASN A 23 4.17 12.64 -0.89
CA ASN A 23 2.96 13.12 -1.53
C ASN A 23 2.24 14.19 -0.70
N LEU A 24 2.23 14.09 0.62
CA LEU A 24 1.67 15.13 1.50
C LEU A 24 2.43 16.45 1.38
N ILE A 25 3.78 16.41 1.35
CA ILE A 25 4.61 17.59 1.14
C ILE A 25 4.31 18.21 -0.23
N ARG A 26 4.32 17.40 -1.30
CA ARG A 26 3.98 17.85 -2.65
C ARG A 26 2.58 18.45 -2.73
N THR A 27 1.61 17.87 -2.02
CA THR A 27 0.24 18.39 -1.98
C THR A 27 0.19 19.81 -1.42
N ALA A 28 0.98 20.12 -0.40
CA ALA A 28 1.07 21.47 0.17
C ALA A 28 1.65 22.50 -0.82
N GLU A 29 2.44 22.05 -1.80
CA GLU A 29 3.07 22.88 -2.81
C GLU A 29 2.20 23.09 -4.07
N ILE A 30 1.10 22.34 -4.21
CA ILE A 30 0.20 22.46 -5.38
C ILE A 30 -0.47 23.83 -5.37
N PRO A 31 -0.37 24.62 -6.47
CA PRO A 31 -1.06 25.89 -6.56
C PRO A 31 -2.56 25.74 -6.36
N ALA A 32 -3.16 26.64 -5.58
CA ALA A 32 -4.59 26.60 -5.26
C ALA A 32 -5.50 26.57 -6.50
N GLY A 33 -5.08 27.23 -7.59
CA GLY A 33 -5.79 27.20 -8.86
C GLY A 33 -5.85 25.83 -9.52
N ALA A 34 -4.80 25.00 -9.36
CA ALA A 34 -4.76 23.65 -9.89
C ALA A 34 -5.71 22.70 -9.12
N LEU A 35 -5.95 22.96 -7.85
CA LEU A 35 -6.90 22.20 -7.04
C LEU A 35 -8.36 22.56 -7.31
N GLY A 36 -8.63 23.78 -7.76
CA GLY A 36 -9.99 24.26 -8.00
C GLY A 36 -10.85 24.26 -6.75
N ARG A 37 -12.17 24.09 -6.92
CA ARG A 37 -13.13 24.08 -5.81
C ARG A 37 -13.13 22.79 -5.00
N ASN A 38 -12.97 21.65 -5.67
CA ASN A 38 -12.88 20.36 -4.99
C ASN A 38 -11.41 20.09 -4.63
N ARG A 39 -11.10 20.15 -3.34
CA ARG A 39 -9.73 19.92 -2.83
C ARG A 39 -9.49 18.50 -2.33
N ALA A 40 -10.50 17.65 -2.39
CA ALA A 40 -10.37 16.24 -2.02
C ALA A 40 -9.97 15.38 -3.24
N PHE A 41 -9.01 14.50 -3.03
CA PHE A 41 -8.62 13.47 -4.00
C PHE A 41 -8.04 12.25 -3.29
N GLN A 42 -8.10 11.12 -3.97
CA GLN A 42 -7.52 9.88 -3.47
C GLN A 42 -6.00 9.90 -3.67
N MET A 43 -5.24 9.56 -2.62
CA MET A 43 -3.80 9.35 -2.76
C MET A 43 -3.51 8.20 -3.73
N PRO A 44 -2.51 8.34 -4.61
CA PRO A 44 -2.16 7.28 -5.54
C PRO A 44 -1.47 6.14 -4.80
N GLY A 45 -1.91 4.93 -5.07
CA GLY A 45 -1.35 3.70 -4.53
C GLY A 45 -1.47 2.59 -5.57
N ARG A 46 -1.19 1.37 -5.14
CA ARG A 46 -1.35 0.17 -5.97
C ARG A 46 -2.07 -0.93 -5.23
N THR A 47 -2.75 -1.76 -5.97
CA THR A 47 -3.44 -2.94 -5.43
C THR A 47 -2.54 -4.14 -5.53
N TRP A 48 -2.38 -4.84 -4.40
CA TRP A 48 -1.58 -6.05 -4.29
C TRP A 48 -2.41 -7.16 -3.63
N ALA A 49 -2.22 -8.40 -4.11
CA ALA A 49 -2.66 -9.58 -3.38
C ALA A 49 -1.67 -9.91 -2.26
N ILE A 50 -2.12 -10.56 -1.20
CA ILE A 50 -1.24 -11.00 -0.09
C ILE A 50 -0.11 -11.88 -0.62
N ALA A 51 -0.39 -12.78 -1.56
CA ALA A 51 0.64 -13.63 -2.17
C ALA A 51 1.73 -12.80 -2.88
N GLU A 52 1.36 -11.77 -3.64
CA GLU A 52 2.29 -10.87 -4.31
C GLU A 52 3.16 -10.08 -3.31
N MET A 53 2.56 -9.69 -2.18
CA MET A 53 3.29 -9.00 -1.10
C MET A 53 4.33 -9.91 -0.43
N ILE A 54 3.98 -11.19 -0.20
CA ILE A 54 4.89 -12.19 0.38
C ILE A 54 6.03 -12.50 -0.58
N GLU A 55 5.76 -12.60 -1.88
CA GLU A 55 6.79 -12.78 -2.89
C GLU A 55 7.77 -11.61 -2.90
N ALA A 56 7.28 -10.38 -2.94
CA ALA A 56 8.11 -9.17 -2.88
C ALA A 56 8.94 -9.10 -1.58
N MET A 57 8.35 -9.45 -0.44
CA MET A 57 9.05 -9.54 0.82
C MET A 57 10.18 -10.59 0.78
N THR A 58 9.92 -11.73 0.16
CA THR A 58 10.91 -12.81 0.02
C THR A 58 12.07 -12.36 -0.86
N HIS A 59 11.81 -11.62 -1.94
CA HIS A 59 12.85 -11.07 -2.81
C HIS A 59 13.70 -10.02 -2.07
N ALA A 60 13.07 -9.11 -1.35
CA ALA A 60 13.77 -7.98 -0.73
C ALA A 60 14.47 -8.34 0.60
N ALA A 61 13.89 -9.24 1.40
CA ALA A 61 14.33 -9.55 2.77
C ALA A 61 14.74 -11.03 2.98
N GLY A 62 14.70 -11.85 1.93
CA GLY A 62 14.97 -13.27 2.01
C GLY A 62 13.76 -14.11 2.46
N PRO A 63 13.89 -15.45 2.52
CA PRO A 63 12.76 -16.36 2.73
C PRO A 63 12.31 -16.47 4.20
N ASP A 64 13.14 -16.05 5.17
CA ASP A 64 12.87 -16.31 6.59
C ASP A 64 11.64 -15.59 7.13
N PRO A 65 11.36 -14.30 6.79
CA PRO A 65 10.15 -13.65 7.23
C PRO A 65 8.87 -14.36 6.75
N ALA A 66 8.86 -14.87 5.51
CA ALA A 66 7.71 -15.56 4.96
C ALA A 66 7.35 -16.85 5.71
N ARG A 67 8.36 -17.55 6.27
CA ARG A 67 8.16 -18.77 7.08
C ARG A 67 7.45 -18.50 8.42
N LEU A 68 7.43 -17.26 8.86
CA LEU A 68 6.74 -16.87 10.09
C LEU A 68 5.24 -16.71 9.90
N ILE A 69 4.75 -16.70 8.65
CA ILE A 69 3.34 -16.51 8.33
C ILE A 69 2.58 -17.82 8.52
N ARG A 70 1.56 -17.76 9.38
CA ARG A 70 0.60 -18.84 9.57
C ARG A 70 -0.77 -18.42 9.03
N TRP A 71 -1.29 -19.21 8.12
CA TRP A 71 -2.60 -18.98 7.54
C TRP A 71 -3.68 -19.51 8.50
N GLU A 72 -4.53 -18.63 8.96
CA GLU A 72 -5.67 -18.96 9.82
C GLU A 72 -6.83 -18.03 9.50
N GLU A 73 -7.68 -18.46 8.59
CA GLU A 73 -8.81 -17.65 8.15
C GLU A 73 -9.74 -17.31 9.31
N ASN A 74 -10.13 -16.04 9.41
CA ASN A 74 -11.08 -15.54 10.39
C ASN A 74 -12.28 -14.90 9.71
N SER A 75 -13.42 -15.55 9.80
CA SER A 75 -14.66 -15.11 9.12
C SER A 75 -15.18 -13.74 9.60
N ALA A 76 -14.90 -13.36 10.85
CA ALA A 76 -15.28 -12.04 11.36
C ALA A 76 -14.42 -10.95 10.76
N ILE A 77 -13.09 -11.15 10.68
CA ILE A 77 -12.17 -10.24 10.03
C ILE A 77 -12.48 -10.19 8.53
N ARG A 78 -12.69 -11.34 7.89
CA ARG A 78 -13.02 -11.42 6.46
C ARG A 78 -14.22 -10.56 6.11
N ARG A 79 -15.32 -10.62 6.90
CA ARG A 79 -16.51 -9.78 6.66
C ARG A 79 -16.23 -8.28 6.72
N ILE A 80 -15.29 -7.86 7.56
CA ILE A 80 -14.91 -6.45 7.67
C ILE A 80 -14.13 -6.03 6.44
N VAL A 81 -13.08 -6.78 6.09
CA VAL A 81 -12.14 -6.40 5.03
C VAL A 81 -12.70 -6.62 3.62
N ASP A 82 -13.66 -7.52 3.43
CA ASP A 82 -14.35 -7.70 2.15
C ASP A 82 -15.14 -6.45 1.72
N GLY A 83 -15.49 -5.58 2.66
CA GLY A 83 -16.11 -4.29 2.37
C GLY A 83 -15.11 -3.20 1.91
N TRP A 84 -13.82 -3.44 2.01
CA TRP A 84 -12.82 -2.46 1.64
C TRP A 84 -12.59 -2.45 0.13
N ARG A 85 -12.54 -1.23 -0.43
CA ARG A 85 -12.30 -1.05 -1.86
C ARG A 85 -10.82 -1.30 -2.17
N TRP A 86 -10.57 -2.09 -3.21
CA TRP A 86 -9.23 -2.35 -3.73
C TRP A 86 -9.06 -1.85 -5.18
N ASP A 87 -10.17 -1.61 -5.89
CA ASP A 87 -10.25 -1.11 -7.27
C ASP A 87 -10.22 0.42 -7.31
N VAL A 88 -9.33 1.03 -6.57
CA VAL A 88 -9.25 2.49 -6.39
C VAL A 88 -8.53 3.13 -7.58
N ARG A 89 -9.09 4.24 -8.07
CA ARG A 89 -8.46 5.08 -9.11
C ARG A 89 -8.06 6.42 -8.52
N ALA A 90 -6.83 6.83 -8.82
CA ALA A 90 -6.25 8.08 -8.34
C ALA A 90 -5.79 8.99 -9.48
N ASP A 91 -6.52 8.99 -10.60
CA ASP A 91 -6.13 9.69 -11.84
C ASP A 91 -5.88 11.18 -11.59
N ARG A 92 -6.70 11.80 -10.74
CA ARG A 92 -6.52 13.21 -10.39
C ARG A 92 -5.23 13.47 -9.62
N ALA A 93 -4.90 12.65 -8.65
CA ALA A 93 -3.66 12.77 -7.88
C ALA A 93 -2.44 12.58 -8.78
N LEU A 94 -2.47 11.61 -9.68
CA LEU A 94 -1.43 11.39 -10.69
C LEU A 94 -1.28 12.61 -11.62
N SER A 95 -2.38 13.21 -12.07
CA SER A 95 -2.35 14.41 -12.91
C SER A 95 -1.80 15.64 -12.18
N LEU A 96 -1.86 15.66 -10.84
CA LEU A 96 -1.30 16.70 -9.98
C LEU A 96 0.18 16.46 -9.64
N GLY A 97 0.80 15.41 -10.18
CA GLY A 97 2.22 15.09 -9.97
C GLY A 97 2.49 14.25 -8.72
N LEU A 98 1.47 13.68 -8.09
CA LEU A 98 1.65 12.72 -7.00
C LEU A 98 1.95 11.34 -7.57
N GLU A 99 2.63 10.50 -6.80
CA GLU A 99 3.14 9.21 -7.28
C GLU A 99 2.72 8.06 -6.37
N ALA A 100 2.48 6.89 -6.98
CA ALA A 100 2.38 5.62 -6.27
C ALA A 100 3.79 5.00 -6.10
N ASP A 101 3.90 3.98 -5.25
CA ASP A 101 5.08 3.13 -5.23
C ASP A 101 5.20 2.36 -6.57
N GLU A 102 6.41 2.08 -7.02
CA GLU A 102 6.62 1.35 -8.27
C GLU A 102 6.36 -0.14 -8.10
N SER A 103 6.79 -0.70 -6.95
CA SER A 103 6.65 -2.11 -6.61
C SER A 103 6.35 -2.29 -5.12
N PHE A 104 5.89 -3.48 -4.71
CA PHE A 104 5.79 -3.80 -3.29
C PHE A 104 7.15 -4.07 -2.65
N GLU A 105 8.15 -4.45 -3.44
CA GLU A 105 9.53 -4.54 -2.95
C GLU A 105 10.06 -3.21 -2.43
N ASP A 106 9.66 -2.09 -3.06
CA ASP A 106 10.00 -0.75 -2.56
C ASP A 106 9.42 -0.52 -1.17
N ASN A 107 8.18 -0.94 -0.92
CA ASN A 107 7.59 -0.86 0.42
C ASN A 107 8.42 -1.63 1.44
N VAL A 108 8.87 -2.83 1.12
CA VAL A 108 9.71 -3.66 2.01
C VAL A 108 11.06 -2.99 2.24
N ARG A 109 11.71 -2.50 1.18
CA ARG A 109 13.01 -1.80 1.31
C ARG A 109 12.88 -0.56 2.18
N PHE A 110 11.87 0.27 1.96
CA PHE A 110 11.65 1.47 2.75
C PHE A 110 11.45 1.15 4.23
N TYR A 111 10.68 0.10 4.54
CA TYR A 111 10.54 -0.37 5.91
C TYR A 111 11.88 -0.80 6.52
N LEU A 112 12.69 -1.56 5.78
CA LEU A 112 14.01 -2.01 6.27
C LEU A 112 14.94 -0.83 6.52
N GLU A 113 14.90 0.18 5.67
CA GLU A 113 15.75 1.37 5.80
C GLU A 113 15.28 2.34 6.89
N ASP A 114 13.96 2.60 6.98
CA ASP A 114 13.40 3.64 7.83
C ASP A 114 13.11 3.16 9.25
N ASP A 115 12.66 1.89 9.41
CA ASP A 115 12.16 1.35 10.68
C ASP A 115 13.09 0.32 11.32
N ARG A 116 13.98 -0.33 10.55
CA ARG A 116 14.90 -1.35 11.02
C ARG A 116 16.37 -1.03 10.78
N GLY A 117 16.64 0.06 10.11
CA GLY A 117 18.00 0.51 9.77
C GLY A 117 18.88 0.91 10.95
#